data_def78dc17ced953f808a2c6d2de74d37
#
_entry.id   def78dc17ced953f808a2c6d2de74d37
#
_cell.length_a   1.000
_cell.length_b   1.000
_cell.length_c   1.000
_cell.angle_alpha   90.00
_cell.angle_beta   90.00
_cell.angle_gamma   90.00
#
_symmetry.space_group_name_H-M   'P 1'
#
loop_
_entity.id
_entity.type
_entity.pdbx_description
1 polymer ?
#
loop_
_entity_poly.entity_id
_entity_poly.type
_entity_poly.pdbx_seq_one_letter_code
_entity_poly.pdbx_strand_id
1 'polypeptide(L)'
;MAKRLCAILGASGIVSQRLQQRLANHPWFELVAICGGPDTAGKPLSSIGWKLEQQRPTLAEITVLDLSNSKICKQLLELGVSIVFSAIPSEIAQDVEPMLAESGFAVFSNASAYRRVDGIPLVIAEINP
;
A
#
# COMPACT_ATOMS: atom_id res chain seq x y z
N MET A 1 3.09 -22.08 6.80
CA MET A 1 4.11 -21.13 6.35
C MET A 1 3.67 -19.70 6.67
N ALA A 2 4.56 -18.92 7.24
CA ALA A 2 4.22 -17.54 7.60
C ALA A 2 4.05 -16.68 6.34
N LYS A 3 3.04 -15.85 6.35
CA LYS A 3 2.81 -14.89 5.26
C LYS A 3 3.77 -13.72 5.40
N ARG A 4 4.12 -13.10 4.28
CA ARG A 4 4.88 -11.86 4.29
C ARG A 4 3.95 -10.71 4.63
N LEU A 5 4.39 -9.86 5.55
CA LEU A 5 3.57 -8.71 5.95
C LEU A 5 3.75 -7.58 4.95
N CYS A 6 2.66 -6.99 4.53
CA CYS A 6 2.68 -5.94 3.51
C CYS A 6 1.85 -4.73 3.92
N ALA A 7 2.10 -3.63 3.21
CA ALA A 7 1.38 -2.38 3.38
C ALA A 7 0.92 -1.87 2.01
N ILE A 8 -0.15 -1.07 2.02
CA ILE A 8 -0.61 -0.37 0.83
C ILE A 8 -0.43 1.13 1.06
N LEU A 9 0.14 1.81 0.07
CA LEU A 9 0.15 3.27 0.05
C LEU A 9 -1.07 3.74 -0.72
N GLY A 10 -1.91 4.53 -0.08
CA GLY A 10 -3.21 4.95 -0.59
C GLY A 10 -4.32 4.24 0.16
N ALA A 11 -5.36 4.97 0.55
CA ALA A 11 -6.45 4.40 1.33
C ALA A 11 -7.79 4.43 0.60
N SER A 12 -8.08 5.50 -0.11
CA SER A 12 -9.42 5.74 -0.67
C SER A 12 -9.53 5.55 -2.18
N GLY A 13 -8.41 5.45 -2.89
CA GLY A 13 -8.43 5.32 -4.35
C GLY A 13 -8.91 3.95 -4.81
N ILE A 14 -9.40 3.90 -6.04
CA ILE A 14 -9.90 2.64 -6.62
C ILE A 14 -8.83 1.58 -6.69
N VAL A 15 -7.61 1.95 -7.09
CA VAL A 15 -6.50 0.98 -7.17
C VAL A 15 -6.16 0.43 -5.80
N SER A 16 -6.11 1.29 -4.78
CA SER A 16 -5.88 0.85 -3.41
C SER A 16 -6.94 -0.14 -2.96
N GLN A 17 -8.21 0.15 -3.26
CA GLN A 17 -9.30 -0.73 -2.86
C GLN A 17 -9.27 -2.06 -3.58
N ARG A 18 -8.84 -2.09 -4.85
CA ARG A 18 -8.63 -3.36 -5.54
C ARG A 18 -7.50 -4.16 -4.92
N LEU A 19 -6.43 -3.48 -4.50
CA LEU A 19 -5.35 -4.16 -3.78
C LEU A 19 -5.85 -4.73 -2.46
N GLN A 20 -6.69 -4.00 -1.75
CA GLN A 20 -7.29 -4.50 -0.52
C GLN A 20 -8.08 -5.78 -0.76
N GLN A 21 -8.86 -5.81 -1.85
CA GLN A 21 -9.60 -7.02 -2.22
C GLN A 21 -8.67 -8.20 -2.50
N ARG A 22 -7.62 -7.95 -3.29
CA ARG A 22 -6.71 -9.02 -3.70
C ARG A 22 -5.86 -9.54 -2.56
N LEU A 23 -5.54 -8.70 -1.60
CA LEU A 23 -4.71 -9.09 -0.47
C LEU A 23 -5.51 -9.68 0.68
N ALA A 24 -6.83 -9.48 0.69
CA ALA A 24 -7.68 -10.11 1.69
C ALA A 24 -7.61 -11.63 1.54
N ASN A 25 -7.23 -12.32 2.59
CA ASN A 25 -7.10 -13.78 2.59
C ASN A 25 -6.10 -14.32 1.55
N HIS A 26 -5.12 -13.50 1.19
CA HIS A 26 -4.09 -13.93 0.24
C HIS A 26 -3.21 -15.01 0.88
N PRO A 27 -2.84 -16.07 0.12
CA PRO A 27 -2.08 -17.17 0.71
C PRO A 27 -0.63 -16.80 1.09
N TRP A 28 -0.06 -15.78 0.46
CA TRP A 28 1.35 -15.42 0.68
C TRP A 28 1.55 -14.09 1.39
N PHE A 29 0.56 -13.22 1.38
CA PHE A 29 0.69 -11.86 1.93
C PHE A 29 -0.38 -11.60 2.96
N GLU A 30 0.02 -10.89 4.00
CA GLU A 30 -0.92 -10.39 5.01
C GLU A 30 -0.84 -8.88 5.06
N LEU A 31 -1.97 -8.23 4.80
CA LEU A 31 -2.06 -6.77 4.82
C LEU A 31 -2.17 -6.30 6.28
N VAL A 32 -1.16 -5.56 6.75
CA VAL A 32 -1.11 -5.09 8.14
C VAL A 32 -1.09 -3.57 8.27
N ALA A 33 -0.88 -2.84 7.17
CA ALA A 33 -0.83 -1.39 7.22
C ALA A 33 -1.36 -0.77 5.95
N ILE A 34 -2.02 0.38 6.09
CA ILE A 34 -2.45 1.20 4.97
C ILE A 34 -2.06 2.62 5.31
N CYS A 35 -1.41 3.31 4.38
CA CYS A 35 -0.95 4.67 4.57
C CYS A 35 -1.73 5.60 3.65
N GLY A 36 -2.07 6.78 4.13
CA GLY A 36 -2.84 7.73 3.35
C GLY A 36 -2.41 9.16 3.57
N GLY A 37 -3.03 10.05 2.81
CA GLY A 37 -2.80 11.48 2.90
C GLY A 37 -3.59 12.12 4.03
N PRO A 38 -3.61 13.47 4.09
CA PRO A 38 -4.22 14.18 5.21
C PRO A 38 -5.73 13.91 5.37
N ASP A 39 -6.41 13.55 4.29
CA ASP A 39 -7.85 13.30 4.36
C ASP A 39 -8.20 11.98 5.05
N THR A 40 -7.30 11.03 5.05
CA THR A 40 -7.56 9.69 5.56
C THR A 40 -6.68 9.31 6.74
N ALA A 41 -5.53 9.95 6.91
CA ALA A 41 -4.60 9.62 7.98
C ALA A 41 -5.26 9.72 9.36
N GLY A 42 -5.00 8.74 10.21
CA GLY A 42 -5.56 8.70 11.56
C GLY A 42 -6.96 8.15 11.66
N LYS A 43 -7.62 7.89 10.53
CA LYS A 43 -8.98 7.35 10.52
C LYS A 43 -8.96 5.82 10.46
N PRO A 44 -9.95 5.17 11.06
CA PRO A 44 -10.07 3.73 10.88
C PRO A 44 -10.43 3.40 9.44
N LEU A 45 -9.85 2.33 8.92
CA LEU A 45 -10.09 1.93 7.53
C LEU A 45 -11.56 1.74 7.23
N SER A 46 -12.32 1.24 8.16
CA SER A 46 -13.76 1.02 7.99
C SER A 46 -14.54 2.30 7.75
N SER A 47 -14.00 3.47 8.11
CA SER A 47 -14.64 4.75 7.88
C SER A 47 -14.40 5.30 6.46
N ILE A 48 -13.48 4.71 5.70
CA ILE A 48 -13.18 5.14 4.35
C ILE A 48 -14.25 4.59 3.40
N GLY A 49 -14.84 5.46 2.57
CA GLY A 49 -15.89 5.04 1.65
C GLY A 49 -15.43 3.99 0.65
N TRP A 50 -16.23 2.95 0.47
CA TRP A 50 -15.91 1.88 -0.48
C TRP A 50 -16.50 2.22 -1.84
N LYS A 51 -15.66 2.21 -2.87
CA LYS A 51 -16.01 2.68 -4.21
C LYS A 51 -16.27 1.58 -5.22
N LEU A 52 -15.86 0.36 -4.91
CA LEU A 52 -16.01 -0.76 -5.82
C LEU A 52 -17.40 -1.37 -5.72
N GLU A 53 -17.84 -2.01 -6.81
CA GLU A 53 -19.15 -2.67 -6.84
C GLU A 53 -19.17 -3.92 -5.96
N GLN A 54 -18.05 -4.62 -5.88
CA GLN A 54 -17.96 -5.80 -5.03
C GLN A 54 -17.98 -5.40 -3.56
N GLN A 55 -18.46 -6.29 -2.73
CA GLN A 55 -18.51 -6.04 -1.30
C GLN A 55 -17.09 -5.83 -0.74
N ARG A 56 -16.98 -4.89 0.20
CA ARG A 56 -15.72 -4.65 0.90
C ARG A 56 -15.26 -5.94 1.58
N PRO A 57 -13.98 -6.34 1.42
CA PRO A 57 -13.48 -7.50 2.12
C PRO A 57 -13.43 -7.28 3.62
N THR A 58 -13.58 -8.36 4.37
CA THR A 58 -13.42 -8.31 5.81
C THR A 58 -11.93 -8.32 6.12
N LEU A 59 -11.43 -7.20 6.63
CA LEU A 59 -10.04 -7.07 7.04
C LEU A 59 -10.00 -6.75 8.53
N ALA A 60 -8.87 -7.06 9.17
CA ALA A 60 -8.65 -6.62 10.54
C ALA A 60 -8.73 -5.09 10.57
N GLU A 61 -9.20 -4.54 11.68
CA GLU A 61 -9.31 -3.08 11.79
C GLU A 61 -7.92 -2.46 11.71
N ILE A 62 -7.76 -1.55 10.76
CA ILE A 62 -6.50 -0.85 10.52
C ILE A 62 -6.77 0.64 10.63
N THR A 63 -5.93 1.35 11.38
CA THR A 63 -5.94 2.81 11.37
C THR A 63 -4.97 3.28 10.29
N VAL A 64 -5.44 4.16 9.42
CA VAL A 64 -4.63 4.66 8.31
C VAL A 64 -3.46 5.47 8.85
N LEU A 65 -2.24 5.09 8.45
CA LEU A 65 -1.03 5.81 8.84
C LEU A 65 -0.84 7.04 7.96
N ASP A 66 -0.19 8.05 8.52
CA ASP A 66 0.09 9.30 7.80
C ASP A 66 1.34 9.12 6.93
N LEU A 67 1.14 9.14 5.62
CA LEU A 67 2.22 8.95 4.66
C LEU A 67 3.26 10.06 4.72
N SER A 68 2.87 11.26 5.17
CA SER A 68 3.80 12.38 5.31
C SER A 68 4.58 12.38 6.63
N ASN A 69 4.31 11.45 7.51
CA ASN A 69 5.02 11.36 8.78
C ASN A 69 6.49 10.99 8.53
N SER A 70 7.41 11.76 9.07
CA SER A 70 8.85 11.52 8.89
C SER A 70 9.30 10.16 9.44
N LYS A 71 8.50 9.55 10.30
CA LYS A 71 8.80 8.25 10.90
C LYS A 71 8.06 7.09 10.24
N ILE A 72 7.48 7.33 9.06
CA ILE A 72 6.65 6.29 8.42
C ILE A 72 7.45 5.01 8.15
N CYS A 73 8.70 5.13 7.71
CA CYS A 73 9.54 3.95 7.49
C CYS A 73 9.72 3.15 8.78
N LYS A 74 9.99 3.84 9.88
CA LYS A 74 10.14 3.19 11.18
C LYS A 74 8.86 2.51 11.61
N GLN A 75 7.73 3.19 11.44
CA GLN A 75 6.43 2.61 11.79
C GLN A 75 6.16 1.32 11.02
N LEU A 76 6.44 1.31 9.73
CA LEU A 76 6.25 0.13 8.90
C LEU A 76 7.21 -0.99 9.29
N LEU A 77 8.46 -0.66 9.59
CA LEU A 77 9.43 -1.66 10.03
C LEU A 77 9.02 -2.29 11.36
N GLU A 78 8.50 -1.50 12.28
CA GLU A 78 8.03 -2.00 13.57
C GLU A 78 6.84 -2.94 13.43
N LEU A 79 6.02 -2.75 12.40
CA LEU A 79 4.90 -3.65 12.10
C LEU A 79 5.35 -4.93 11.40
N GLY A 80 6.62 -5.03 11.02
CA GLY A 80 7.15 -6.19 10.32
C GLY A 80 6.94 -6.16 8.82
N VAL A 81 6.56 -5.03 8.26
CA VAL A 81 6.33 -4.88 6.83
C VAL A 81 7.63 -5.03 6.06
N SER A 82 7.60 -5.85 5.01
CA SER A 82 8.73 -6.00 4.10
C SER A 82 8.38 -5.63 2.67
N ILE A 83 7.09 -5.62 2.33
CA ILE A 83 6.61 -5.36 0.98
C ILE A 83 5.60 -4.23 1.02
N VAL A 84 5.71 -3.29 0.07
CA VAL A 84 4.81 -2.15 -0.04
C VAL A 84 4.21 -2.11 -1.44
N PHE A 85 2.90 -2.06 -1.52
CA PHE A 85 2.17 -1.87 -2.77
C PHE A 85 1.73 -0.42 -2.85
N SER A 86 2.21 0.31 -3.85
CA SER A 86 1.96 1.74 -3.96
C SER A 86 0.84 2.05 -4.95
N ALA A 87 -0.17 2.79 -4.49
CA ALA A 87 -1.30 3.24 -5.30
C ALA A 87 -1.59 4.71 -5.03
N ILE A 88 -0.56 5.51 -4.93
CA ILE A 88 -0.65 6.95 -4.65
C ILE A 88 -0.41 7.76 -5.93
N PRO A 89 -0.83 9.04 -5.95
CA PRO A 89 -0.56 9.90 -7.11
C PRO A 89 0.95 10.02 -7.38
N SER A 90 1.29 10.19 -8.67
CA SER A 90 2.69 10.20 -9.10
C SER A 90 3.50 11.31 -8.45
N GLU A 91 2.88 12.46 -8.16
CA GLU A 91 3.57 13.57 -7.50
C GLU A 91 4.10 13.19 -6.12
N ILE A 92 3.35 12.38 -5.40
CA ILE A 92 3.74 11.90 -4.08
C ILE A 92 4.69 10.72 -4.22
N ALA A 93 4.42 9.84 -5.17
CA ALA A 93 5.21 8.63 -5.39
C ALA A 93 6.67 8.94 -5.70
N GLN A 94 6.93 10.03 -6.43
CA GLN A 94 8.30 10.44 -6.77
C GLN A 94 9.19 10.59 -5.56
N ASP A 95 8.64 11.01 -4.45
CA ASP A 95 9.41 11.23 -3.22
C ASP A 95 9.35 10.02 -2.29
N VAL A 96 8.19 9.41 -2.17
CA VAL A 96 7.94 8.38 -1.16
C VAL A 96 8.50 7.01 -1.58
N GLU A 97 8.31 6.63 -2.82
CA GLU A 97 8.70 5.29 -3.25
C GLU A 97 10.21 5.07 -3.20
N PRO A 98 11.05 6.02 -3.69
CA PRO A 98 12.50 5.84 -3.54
C PRO A 98 12.95 5.80 -2.08
N MET A 99 12.33 6.61 -1.24
CA MET A 99 12.65 6.62 0.19
C MET A 99 12.39 5.26 0.83
N LEU A 100 11.25 4.65 0.53
CA LEU A 100 10.93 3.32 1.05
C LEU A 100 11.86 2.26 0.50
N ALA A 101 12.16 2.31 -0.79
CA ALA A 101 13.08 1.35 -1.41
C ALA A 101 14.46 1.43 -0.77
N GLU A 102 14.96 2.64 -0.50
CA GLU A 102 16.24 2.84 0.16
C GLU A 102 16.22 2.32 1.60
N SER A 103 15.08 2.33 2.24
CA SER A 103 14.92 1.81 3.60
C SER A 103 14.82 0.28 3.65
N GLY A 104 14.86 -0.38 2.51
CA GLY A 104 14.89 -1.84 2.46
C GLY A 104 13.56 -2.50 2.12
N PHE A 105 12.51 -1.73 1.87
CA PHE A 105 11.23 -2.30 1.46
C PHE A 105 11.26 -2.70 -0.02
N ALA A 106 10.61 -3.81 -0.34
CA ALA A 106 10.30 -4.14 -1.73
C ALA A 106 9.08 -3.33 -2.12
N VAL A 107 9.23 -2.39 -3.05
CA VAL A 107 8.15 -1.49 -3.45
C VAL A 107 7.64 -1.88 -4.83
N PHE A 108 6.33 -2.17 -4.90
CA PHE A 108 5.65 -2.47 -6.15
C PHE A 108 4.72 -1.32 -6.48
N SER A 109 5.05 -0.58 -7.54
CA SER A 109 4.37 0.67 -7.83
C SER A 109 3.35 0.52 -8.96
N ASN A 110 2.19 1.16 -8.76
CA ASN A 110 1.24 1.39 -9.83
C ASN A 110 1.18 2.89 -10.20
N ALA A 111 2.06 3.70 -9.61
CA ALA A 111 2.08 5.13 -9.87
C ALA A 111 2.64 5.43 -11.26
N SER A 112 2.04 6.42 -11.95
CA SER A 112 2.46 6.78 -13.30
C SER A 112 3.89 7.31 -13.37
N ALA A 113 4.43 7.81 -12.26
CA ALA A 113 5.80 8.30 -12.21
C ALA A 113 6.83 7.26 -12.67
N TYR A 114 6.56 5.99 -12.42
CA TYR A 114 7.50 4.92 -12.73
C TYR A 114 7.13 4.12 -13.98
N ARG A 115 5.94 4.31 -14.53
CA ARG A 115 5.52 3.58 -15.71
C ARG A 115 6.32 3.93 -16.96
N ARG A 116 6.94 5.12 -16.97
CA ARG A 116 7.65 5.65 -18.11
C ARG A 116 9.17 5.56 -17.97
N VAL A 117 9.64 4.99 -16.89
CA VAL A 117 11.06 4.84 -16.64
C VAL A 117 11.49 3.46 -17.13
N ASP A 118 12.41 3.45 -18.10
CA ASP A 118 12.92 2.22 -18.66
C ASP A 118 13.62 1.39 -17.58
N GLY A 119 13.38 0.10 -17.61
CA GLY A 119 14.02 -0.81 -16.67
C GLY A 119 13.32 -0.96 -15.33
N ILE A 120 12.27 -0.18 -15.08
CA ILE A 120 11.46 -0.37 -13.89
C ILE A 120 10.25 -1.23 -14.27
N PRO A 121 10.17 -2.45 -13.75
CA PRO A 121 9.08 -3.33 -14.11
C PRO A 121 7.76 -2.90 -13.48
N LEU A 122 6.67 -3.17 -14.17
CA LEU A 122 5.33 -2.99 -13.62
C LEU A 122 4.99 -4.24 -12.81
N VAL A 123 5.68 -4.39 -11.72
CA VAL A 123 5.67 -5.66 -10.97
C VAL A 123 4.36 -5.97 -10.28
N ILE A 124 3.48 -4.98 -10.16
CA ILE A 124 2.18 -5.22 -9.53
C ILE A 124 1.39 -6.30 -10.26
N ALA A 125 1.52 -6.37 -11.58
CA ALA A 125 0.85 -7.39 -12.37
C ALA A 125 1.40 -8.78 -12.11
N GLU A 126 2.62 -8.88 -11.65
CA GLU A 126 3.30 -10.14 -11.42
C GLU A 126 3.04 -10.72 -10.03
N ILE A 127 2.44 -9.94 -9.16
CA ILE A 127 2.06 -10.40 -7.83
C ILE A 127 0.89 -11.38 -7.91
N ASN A 128 0.23 -11.41 -9.03
CA ASN A 128 -0.90 -12.30 -9.29
C ASN A 128 -0.45 -13.45 -10.15
N PRO A 129 0.15 -14.44 -9.56
CA PRO A 129 0.53 -15.64 -10.28
C PRO A 129 -0.68 -16.43 -10.74
#